data_6f1a6c992066b0792be08a44a19eb902
#
_entry.id   6f1a6c992066b0792be08a44a19eb902
#
_cell.length_a   1.000
_cell.length_b   1.000
_cell.length_c   1.000
_cell.angle_alpha   90.00
_cell.angle_beta   90.00
_cell.angle_gamma   90.00
#
_symmetry.space_group_name_H-M   'P 1'
#
loop_
_entity.id
_entity.type
_entity.pdbx_description
1 polymer ?
#
loop_
_entity_poly.entity_id
_entity_poly.type
_entity_poly.pdbx_seq_one_letter_code
_entity_poly.pdbx_strand_id
1 'polypeptide(L)'
;GLGDVYKRQVESYIKRLKEMEDIALSYPGVMKTYAIQAGRELRVIVGADKLSDQESEGLSHDIAKKIQDEMTYPGQVKITVIRETRAVSYAK
;
A
#
# COMPACT_ATOMS: atom_id res chain seq x y z
N GLY A 1 28.98 -8.79 14.00
CA GLY A 1 29.76 -8.23 12.91
C GLY A 1 28.95 -7.26 12.06
N LEU A 2 29.61 -6.62 11.10
CA LEU A 2 28.94 -5.65 10.21
C LEU A 2 27.82 -6.31 9.41
N GLY A 3 27.98 -7.57 9.02
CA GLY A 3 26.96 -8.29 8.27
C GLY A 3 25.67 -8.48 9.05
N ASP A 4 25.76 -8.71 10.35
CA ASP A 4 24.58 -8.89 11.20
C ASP A 4 23.79 -7.60 11.35
N VAL A 5 24.49 -6.47 11.52
CA VAL A 5 23.84 -5.14 11.60
C VAL A 5 23.14 -4.81 10.30
N TYR A 6 23.82 -5.02 9.19
CA TYR A 6 23.25 -4.78 7.86
C TYR A 6 22.00 -5.63 7.61
N LYS A 7 22.08 -6.90 7.97
CA LYS A 7 20.97 -7.83 7.81
C LYS A 7 19.73 -7.39 8.60
N ARG A 8 19.92 -6.94 9.84
CA ARG A 8 18.83 -6.45 10.69
C ARG A 8 18.17 -5.21 10.08
N GLN A 9 18.97 -4.29 9.52
CA GLN A 9 18.44 -3.10 8.89
C GLN A 9 17.59 -3.44 7.66
N VAL A 10 18.04 -4.39 6.84
CA VAL A 10 17.28 -4.84 5.67
C VAL A 10 15.98 -5.52 6.10
N GLU A 11 16.03 -6.39 7.08
CA GLU A 11 14.84 -7.08 7.59
C GLU A 11 13.82 -6.10 8.17
N SER A 12 14.28 -5.10 8.92
CA SER A 12 13.39 -4.05 9.45
C SER A 12 12.75 -3.21 8.35
N TYR A 13 13.51 -2.91 7.32
CA TYR A 13 13.00 -2.18 6.16
C TYR A 13 11.92 -2.97 5.44
N ILE A 14 12.16 -4.24 5.14
CA ILE A 14 11.20 -5.12 4.49
C ILE A 14 9.94 -5.26 5.35
N LYS A 15 10.12 -5.40 6.65
CA LYS A 15 8.99 -5.50 7.57
C LYS A 15 8.12 -4.25 7.56
N ARG A 16 8.74 -3.06 7.50
CA ARG A 16 7.99 -1.81 7.42
C ARG A 16 7.18 -1.72 6.12
N LEU A 17 7.78 -2.12 4.99
CA LEU A 17 7.07 -2.14 3.72
C LEU A 17 5.86 -3.06 3.78
N LYS A 18 6.04 -4.25 4.36
CA LYS A 18 4.96 -5.22 4.49
C LYS A 18 3.84 -4.71 5.40
N GLU A 19 4.19 -4.10 6.53
CA GLU A 19 3.19 -3.51 7.43
C GLU A 19 2.35 -2.45 6.71
N MET A 20 3.02 -1.60 5.93
CA MET A 20 2.34 -0.56 5.17
C MET A 20 1.37 -1.15 4.16
N GLU A 21 1.80 -2.18 3.42
CA GLU A 21 0.95 -2.87 2.47
C GLU A 21 -0.24 -3.55 3.17
N ASP A 22 0.01 -4.19 4.31
CA ASP A 22 -1.03 -4.89 5.06
C ASP A 22 -2.07 -3.93 5.64
N ILE A 23 -1.65 -2.76 6.08
CA ILE A 23 -2.58 -1.72 6.55
C ILE A 23 -3.56 -1.37 5.43
N ALA A 24 -3.05 -1.12 4.24
CA ALA A 24 -3.90 -0.77 3.10
C ALA A 24 -4.80 -1.94 2.69
N LEU A 25 -4.29 -3.17 2.72
CA LEU A 25 -5.08 -4.36 2.37
C LEU A 25 -6.24 -4.61 3.33
N SER A 26 -6.20 -4.07 4.55
CA SER A 26 -7.26 -4.25 5.53
C SER A 26 -8.54 -3.47 5.19
N TYR A 27 -8.48 -2.53 4.26
CA TYR A 27 -9.65 -1.74 3.88
C TYR A 27 -10.52 -2.47 2.87
N PRO A 28 -11.85 -2.35 2.99
CA PRO A 28 -12.76 -2.99 2.01
C PRO A 28 -12.57 -2.43 0.61
N GLY A 29 -12.64 -3.29 -0.39
CA GLY A 29 -12.50 -2.89 -1.79
C GLY A 29 -11.08 -2.86 -2.30
N VAL A 30 -10.09 -2.98 -1.43
CA VAL A 30 -8.69 -3.03 -1.83
C VAL A 30 -8.36 -4.43 -2.33
N MET A 31 -7.86 -4.51 -3.55
CA MET A 31 -7.51 -5.77 -4.20
C MET A 31 -6.04 -6.11 -4.04
N LYS A 32 -5.17 -5.12 -4.25
CA LYS A 32 -3.72 -5.28 -4.19
C LYS A 32 -3.07 -4.01 -3.71
N THR A 33 -1.89 -4.14 -3.12
CA THR A 33 -1.06 -3.02 -2.72
C THR A 33 0.38 -3.26 -3.14
N TYR A 34 1.08 -2.18 -3.50
CA TYR A 34 2.48 -2.24 -3.90
C TYR A 34 3.24 -1.09 -3.28
N ALA A 35 4.26 -1.40 -2.51
CA ALA A 35 5.23 -0.40 -2.08
C ALA A 35 6.29 -0.27 -3.16
N ILE A 36 6.47 0.93 -3.70
CA ILE A 36 7.42 1.21 -4.77
C ILE A 36 8.32 2.38 -4.39
N GLN A 37 9.35 2.62 -5.20
CA GLN A 37 10.31 3.72 -4.98
C GLN A 37 10.93 3.68 -3.59
N ALA A 38 11.41 2.49 -3.19
CA ALA A 38 12.02 2.30 -1.88
C ALA A 38 11.08 2.67 -0.73
N GLY A 39 9.77 2.39 -0.90
CA GLY A 39 8.76 2.66 0.13
C GLY A 39 8.29 4.10 0.19
N ARG A 40 8.64 4.92 -0.79
CA ARG A 40 8.19 6.33 -0.83
C ARG A 40 6.80 6.48 -1.42
N GLU A 41 6.32 5.47 -2.11
CA GLU A 41 4.97 5.45 -2.66
C GLU A 41 4.32 4.10 -2.39
N LEU A 42 3.06 4.15 -1.97
CA LEU A 42 2.21 2.96 -1.83
C LEU A 42 1.10 3.07 -2.86
N ARG A 43 1.07 2.14 -3.80
CA ARG A 43 -0.03 2.03 -4.76
C ARG A 43 -1.06 1.06 -4.26
N VAL A 44 -2.30 1.49 -4.27
CA VAL A 44 -3.45 0.74 -3.76
C VAL A 44 -4.42 0.55 -4.92
N ILE A 45 -4.64 -0.69 -5.30
CA ILE A 45 -5.53 -1.02 -6.41
C ILE A 45 -6.89 -1.42 -5.85
N VAL A 46 -7.92 -0.73 -6.29
CA VAL A 46 -9.30 -1.00 -5.88
C VAL A 46 -10.15 -1.34 -7.09
N GLY A 47 -11.22 -2.11 -6.90
CA GLY A 47 -12.15 -2.41 -7.95
C GLY A 47 -12.99 -1.18 -8.29
N ALA A 48 -13.09 -0.83 -9.57
CA ALA A 48 -13.90 0.29 -10.01
C ALA A 48 -15.39 0.09 -9.73
N ASP A 49 -15.81 -1.18 -9.62
CA ASP A 49 -17.17 -1.57 -9.25
C ASP A 49 -17.41 -1.53 -7.73
N LYS A 50 -16.36 -1.44 -6.93
CA LYS A 50 -16.43 -1.43 -5.47
C LYS A 50 -16.40 -0.05 -4.87
N LEU A 51 -15.58 0.85 -5.44
CA LEU A 51 -15.38 2.20 -4.92
C LEU A 51 -15.52 3.22 -6.04
N SER A 52 -16.22 4.31 -5.75
CA SER A 52 -16.27 5.47 -6.63
C SER A 52 -14.97 6.27 -6.57
N ASP A 53 -14.83 7.27 -7.45
CA ASP A 53 -13.70 8.18 -7.40
C ASP A 53 -13.64 8.93 -6.08
N GLN A 54 -14.78 9.38 -5.57
CA GLN A 54 -14.85 10.10 -4.31
C GLN A 54 -14.49 9.21 -3.13
N GLU A 55 -14.97 7.97 -3.13
CA GLU A 55 -14.60 6.99 -2.10
C GLU A 55 -13.13 6.63 -2.15
N SER A 56 -12.55 6.56 -3.34
CA SER A 56 -11.12 6.29 -3.51
C SER A 56 -10.27 7.43 -2.97
N GLU A 57 -10.72 8.68 -3.16
CA GLU A 57 -10.04 9.84 -2.59
C GLU A 57 -10.07 9.79 -1.06
N GLY A 58 -11.23 9.49 -0.48
CA GLY A 58 -11.36 9.31 0.97
C GLY A 58 -10.48 8.17 1.49
N LEU A 59 -10.41 7.07 0.76
CA LEU A 59 -9.56 5.94 1.10
C LEU A 59 -8.08 6.31 1.16
N SER A 60 -7.61 7.12 0.20
CA SER A 60 -6.21 7.55 0.21
C SER A 60 -5.87 8.35 1.48
N HIS A 61 -6.77 9.22 1.92
CA HIS A 61 -6.61 9.97 3.17
C HIS A 61 -6.63 9.06 4.39
N ASP A 62 -7.54 8.11 4.42
CA ASP A 62 -7.67 7.19 5.56
C ASP A 62 -6.43 6.31 5.70
N ILE A 63 -5.92 5.79 4.60
CA ILE A 63 -4.71 4.97 4.61
C ILE A 63 -3.51 5.79 5.05
N ALA A 64 -3.35 6.99 4.50
CA ALA A 64 -2.25 7.88 4.86
C ALA A 64 -2.26 8.19 6.35
N LYS A 65 -3.42 8.51 6.91
CA LYS A 65 -3.57 8.81 8.33
C LYS A 65 -3.26 7.59 9.19
N LYS A 66 -3.75 6.43 8.80
CA LYS A 66 -3.52 5.20 9.57
C LYS A 66 -2.04 4.82 9.59
N ILE A 67 -1.35 4.95 8.47
CA ILE A 67 0.08 4.72 8.41
C ILE A 67 0.82 5.71 9.32
N GLN A 68 0.44 6.97 9.26
CA GLN A 68 1.04 8.01 10.10
C GLN A 68 0.85 7.74 11.59
N ASP A 69 -0.35 7.28 11.97
CA ASP A 69 -0.70 7.05 13.38
C ASP A 69 -0.10 5.75 13.92
N GLU A 70 -0.01 4.70 13.11
CA GLU A 70 0.37 3.37 13.56
C GLU A 70 1.83 3.02 13.30
N MET A 71 2.50 3.73 12.41
CA MET A 71 3.88 3.43 12.04
C MET A 71 4.79 4.61 12.28
N THR A 72 6.01 4.33 12.73
CA THR A 72 7.10 5.29 12.68
C THR A 72 7.81 5.12 11.34
N TYR A 73 7.60 6.05 10.43
CA TYR A 73 8.16 5.96 9.08
C TYR A 73 9.01 7.18 8.78
N PRO A 74 10.25 6.99 8.33
CA PRO A 74 11.13 8.13 8.04
C PRO A 74 10.75 8.78 6.70
N GLY A 75 10.15 9.94 6.75
CA GLY A 75 9.76 10.70 5.57
C GLY A 75 8.32 10.49 5.18
N GLN A 76 7.96 11.05 4.03
CA GLN A 76 6.61 11.00 3.51
C GLN A 76 6.41 9.76 2.63
N VAL A 77 5.19 9.23 2.67
CA VAL A 77 4.74 8.18 1.76
C VAL A 77 3.59 8.74 0.94
N LYS A 78 3.73 8.65 -0.38
CA LYS A 78 2.67 9.03 -1.30
C LYS A 78 1.69 7.85 -1.40
N ILE A 79 0.42 8.09 -1.09
CA ILE A 79 -0.62 7.07 -1.21
C ILE A 79 -1.39 7.33 -2.50
N THR A 80 -1.30 6.38 -3.43
CA THR A 80 -1.95 6.47 -4.73
C THR A 80 -3.00 5.37 -4.82
N VAL A 81 -4.27 5.75 -4.90
CA VAL A 81 -5.37 4.81 -5.08
C VAL A 81 -5.75 4.78 -6.56
N ILE A 82 -5.73 3.59 -7.13
CA ILE A 82 -6.02 3.39 -8.55
C ILE A 82 -7.25 2.51 -8.67
N ARG A 83 -8.27 3.00 -9.39
CA ARG A 83 -9.45 2.20 -9.70
C ARG A 83 -9.18 1.36 -10.92
N GLU A 84 -9.45 0.07 -10.82
CA GLU A 84 -9.20 -0.89 -11.89
C GLU A 84 -10.51 -1.47 -12.40
N THR A 85 -10.71 -1.42 -13.71
CA THR A 85 -11.80 -2.13 -14.38
C THR A 85 -11.22 -3.34 -15.07
N ARG A 86 -11.82 -4.51 -14.84
CA ARG A 86 -11.42 -5.75 -15.51
C ARG A 86 -12.53 -6.24 -16.40
N ALA A 87 -12.16 -6.61 -17.62
CA ALA A 87 -13.04 -7.33 -18.54
C ALA A 87 -12.42 -8.71 -18.78
N VAL A 88 -13.21 -9.76 -18.52
CA VAL A 88 -12.72 -11.14 -18.63
C VAL A 88 -13.58 -11.88 -19.63
N SER A 89 -12.92 -12.54 -20.57
CA SER A 89 -13.57 -13.43 -21.54
C SER A 89 -12.76 -14.71 -21.62
N TYR A 90 -13.44 -15.82 -21.85
CA TYR A 90 -12.79 -17.11 -21.96
C TYR A 90 -12.78 -17.57 -23.40
N ALA A 91 -11.59 -17.80 -23.92
CA ALA A 91 -11.44 -18.52 -25.19
C ALA A 91 -11.57 -20.02 -24.89
N LYS A 92 -12.43 -20.66 -25.62
CA LYS A 92 -12.72 -22.05 -25.37
C LYS A 92 -12.09 -22.96 -26.39
#